data_2e8c734956f081c2071f84e5cba893e8
#
_entry.id   2e8c734956f081c2071f84e5cba893e8
#
_cell.length_a   1.000
_cell.length_b   1.000
_cell.length_c   1.000
_cell.angle_alpha   90.00
_cell.angle_beta   90.00
_cell.angle_gamma   90.00
#
_symmetry.space_group_name_H-M   'P 1'
#
loop_
_entity.id
_entity.type
_entity.pdbx_description
1 polymer ?
#
loop_
_entity_poly.entity_id
_entity_poly.type
_entity_poly.pdbx_seq_one_letter_code
_entity_poly.pdbx_strand_id
1 'polypeptide(L)'
;MHRALVTGAGKRLGRAMALYLAGRGFDVAVHYATSRAAAEETASDIIAQGQRTSLLQANLLDEAETQALLPRAAAALGGPITCLVNNASIFEADNIHTATAESWERHIGSNLRAPFVLTQAMAAQGLQATSDNRSEPRATGLIVNMIDQRVLNLTPEFMSYTIAKMGLWAMTRTTAQALAPAIRVNGIGPGPTLQGQHQTEEVFAQERRDTVLERGVNLEDITATLGYFLDAPAITGQLICPDGGEHLKW
;
A
#
# COMPACT_ATOMS: atom_id res chain seq x y z
N MET A 1 9.62 -15.52 -12.07
CA MET A 1 10.10 -14.14 -12.09
C MET A 1 9.03 -13.31 -11.40
N HIS A 2 9.39 -12.57 -10.34
CA HIS A 2 8.43 -11.83 -9.53
C HIS A 2 8.28 -10.41 -10.05
N ARG A 3 7.04 -9.90 -10.14
CA ARG A 3 6.73 -8.55 -10.64
C ARG A 3 5.82 -7.85 -9.68
N ALA A 4 6.14 -6.60 -9.36
CA ALA A 4 5.36 -5.78 -8.44
C ALA A 4 4.82 -4.52 -9.12
N LEU A 5 3.65 -4.08 -8.69
CA LEU A 5 3.14 -2.73 -8.91
C LEU A 5 3.01 -2.03 -7.56
N VAL A 6 3.68 -0.88 -7.40
CA VAL A 6 3.56 -0.05 -6.20
C VAL A 6 2.94 1.29 -6.57
N THR A 7 1.77 1.60 -6.01
CA THR A 7 1.11 2.88 -6.27
C THR A 7 1.71 3.99 -5.40
N GLY A 8 1.92 5.19 -5.99
CA GLY A 8 2.57 6.30 -5.30
C GLY A 8 4.03 6.00 -4.94
N ALA A 9 4.75 5.29 -5.82
CA ALA A 9 6.09 4.77 -5.56
C ALA A 9 7.24 5.78 -5.74
N GLY A 10 6.96 7.02 -6.14
CA GLY A 10 8.01 8.02 -6.36
C GLY A 10 8.63 8.58 -5.09
N LYS A 11 7.95 8.53 -3.95
CA LYS A 11 8.39 9.18 -2.70
C LYS A 11 7.99 8.38 -1.47
N ARG A 12 8.60 8.73 -0.32
CA ARG A 12 8.18 8.32 1.03
C ARG A 12 8.05 6.79 1.16
N LEU A 13 6.97 6.29 1.76
CA LEU A 13 6.71 4.86 1.98
C LEU A 13 6.70 4.06 0.67
N GLY A 14 6.07 4.59 -0.38
CA GLY A 14 5.98 3.91 -1.67
C GLY A 14 7.35 3.67 -2.30
N ARG A 15 8.25 4.67 -2.25
CA ARG A 15 9.64 4.52 -2.70
C ARG A 15 10.38 3.46 -1.89
N ALA A 16 10.30 3.51 -0.57
CA ALA A 16 10.97 2.54 0.29
C ALA A 16 10.51 1.10 0.00
N MET A 17 9.21 0.88 -0.17
CA MET A 17 8.67 -0.43 -0.50
C MET A 17 9.05 -0.88 -1.91
N ALA A 18 9.10 0.04 -2.90
CA ALA A 18 9.53 -0.27 -4.26
C ALA A 18 11.01 -0.72 -4.30
N LEU A 19 11.88 0.01 -3.61
CA LEU A 19 13.31 -0.34 -3.49
C LEU A 19 13.52 -1.64 -2.72
N TYR A 20 12.76 -1.85 -1.65
CA TYR A 20 12.80 -3.10 -0.90
C TYR A 20 12.40 -4.31 -1.76
N LEU A 21 11.32 -4.19 -2.56
CA LEU A 21 10.90 -5.24 -3.48
C LEU A 21 11.96 -5.50 -4.56
N ALA A 22 12.60 -4.46 -5.10
CA ALA A 22 13.71 -4.62 -6.03
C ALA A 22 14.88 -5.39 -5.40
N GLY A 23 15.28 -5.06 -4.16
CA GLY A 23 16.29 -5.80 -3.39
C GLY A 23 15.89 -7.25 -3.09
N ARG A 24 14.59 -7.59 -3.16
CA ARG A 24 14.06 -8.95 -3.05
C ARG A 24 13.92 -9.66 -4.42
N GLY A 25 14.43 -9.07 -5.49
CA GLY A 25 14.46 -9.66 -6.83
C GLY A 25 13.18 -9.46 -7.64
N PHE A 26 12.33 -8.50 -7.28
CA PHE A 26 11.15 -8.14 -8.07
C PHE A 26 11.50 -7.13 -9.15
N ASP A 27 10.98 -7.33 -10.36
CA ASP A 27 10.80 -6.23 -11.31
C ASP A 27 9.66 -5.33 -10.80
N VAL A 28 9.82 -4.01 -10.84
CA VAL A 28 8.88 -3.10 -10.18
C VAL A 28 8.32 -2.06 -11.13
N ALA A 29 7.01 -2.03 -11.28
CA ALA A 29 6.29 -0.92 -11.90
C ALA A 29 6.09 0.20 -10.85
N VAL A 30 6.69 1.36 -11.13
CA VAL A 30 6.65 2.55 -10.30
C VAL A 30 5.52 3.46 -10.78
N HIS A 31 4.40 3.45 -10.05
CA HIS A 31 3.31 4.37 -10.37
C HIS A 31 3.47 5.71 -9.66
N TYR A 32 3.12 6.79 -10.36
CA TYR A 32 3.05 8.16 -9.86
C TYR A 32 1.87 8.91 -10.50
N ALA A 33 1.33 9.93 -9.82
CA ALA A 33 0.32 10.82 -10.39
C ALA A 33 0.99 12.07 -11.02
N THR A 34 1.69 12.86 -10.22
CA THR A 34 2.29 14.14 -10.63
C THR A 34 3.80 14.23 -10.39
N SER A 35 4.37 13.42 -9.51
CA SER A 35 5.78 13.50 -9.09
C SER A 35 6.72 12.71 -10.01
N ARG A 36 6.78 13.09 -11.30
CA ARG A 36 7.56 12.37 -12.33
C ARG A 36 9.04 12.27 -11.98
N ALA A 37 9.69 13.37 -11.65
CA ALA A 37 11.13 13.39 -11.36
C ALA A 37 11.51 12.43 -10.22
N ALA A 38 10.73 12.44 -9.12
CA ALA A 38 10.97 11.52 -8.01
C ALA A 38 10.69 10.04 -8.37
N ALA A 39 9.77 9.78 -9.30
CA ALA A 39 9.55 8.43 -9.82
C ALA A 39 10.72 7.98 -10.71
N GLU A 40 11.31 8.89 -11.50
CA GLU A 40 12.51 8.63 -12.30
C GLU A 40 13.73 8.31 -11.42
N GLU A 41 13.92 9.01 -10.30
CA GLU A 41 14.95 8.69 -9.31
C GLU A 41 14.74 7.28 -8.73
N THR A 42 13.50 6.95 -8.32
CA THR A 42 13.18 5.62 -7.82
C THR A 42 13.45 4.53 -8.86
N ALA A 43 13.10 4.78 -10.11
CA ALA A 43 13.37 3.84 -11.21
C ALA A 43 14.88 3.65 -11.44
N SER A 44 15.69 4.73 -11.38
CA SER A 44 17.13 4.66 -11.49
C SER A 44 17.74 3.78 -10.39
N ASP A 45 17.27 3.93 -9.15
CA ASP A 45 17.76 3.13 -8.02
C ASP A 45 17.37 1.64 -8.14
N ILE A 46 16.18 1.34 -8.70
CA ILE A 46 15.75 -0.03 -8.98
C ILE A 46 16.66 -0.67 -10.04
N ILE A 47 16.99 0.07 -11.11
CA ILE A 47 17.92 -0.39 -12.16
C ILE A 47 19.30 -0.63 -11.57
N ALA A 48 19.78 0.25 -10.68
CA ALA A 48 21.06 0.08 -10.00
C ALA A 48 21.12 -1.20 -9.13
N GLN A 49 19.97 -1.70 -8.67
CA GLN A 49 19.84 -2.99 -7.97
C GLN A 49 19.74 -4.19 -8.93
N GLY A 50 19.83 -3.96 -10.25
CA GLY A 50 19.80 -5.03 -11.27
C GLY A 50 18.41 -5.50 -11.67
N GLN A 51 17.34 -4.79 -11.28
CA GLN A 51 15.98 -5.16 -11.61
C GLN A 51 15.41 -4.31 -12.75
N ARG A 52 14.43 -4.84 -13.46
CA ARG A 52 13.68 -4.07 -14.46
C ARG A 52 12.65 -3.20 -13.78
N THR A 53 12.36 -2.06 -14.39
CA THR A 53 11.34 -1.14 -13.91
C THR A 53 10.57 -0.52 -15.07
N SER A 54 9.39 -0.01 -14.78
CA SER A 54 8.59 0.79 -15.70
C SER A 54 7.93 1.94 -14.93
N LEU A 55 7.98 3.14 -15.50
CA LEU A 55 7.31 4.32 -14.97
C LEU A 55 5.89 4.38 -15.53
N LEU A 56 4.90 4.43 -14.68
CA LEU A 56 3.49 4.47 -15.05
C LEU A 56 2.78 5.65 -14.41
N GLN A 57 2.45 6.62 -15.24
CA GLN A 57 1.62 7.74 -14.79
C GLN A 57 0.15 7.36 -14.90
N ALA A 58 -0.61 7.62 -13.81
CA ALA A 58 -2.06 7.54 -13.76
C ALA A 58 -2.63 8.44 -12.65
N ASN A 59 -3.81 8.99 -12.89
CA ASN A 59 -4.61 9.64 -11.84
C ASN A 59 -5.57 8.61 -11.24
N LEU A 60 -5.34 8.20 -10.00
CA LEU A 60 -6.19 7.20 -9.33
C LEU A 60 -7.60 7.70 -8.97
N LEU A 61 -7.89 8.97 -9.16
CA LEU A 61 -9.26 9.51 -9.11
C LEU A 61 -10.00 9.33 -10.45
N ASP A 62 -9.28 9.02 -11.52
CA ASP A 62 -9.86 8.64 -12.81
C ASP A 62 -9.98 7.11 -12.89
N GLU A 63 -11.21 6.65 -13.14
CA GLU A 63 -11.50 5.21 -13.17
C GLU A 63 -10.84 4.50 -14.36
N ALA A 64 -10.87 5.11 -15.53
CA ALA A 64 -10.32 4.51 -16.73
C ALA A 64 -8.79 4.38 -16.64
N GLU A 65 -8.12 5.40 -16.11
CA GLU A 65 -6.68 5.35 -15.86
C GLU A 65 -6.33 4.30 -14.80
N THR A 66 -7.14 4.19 -13.74
CA THR A 66 -6.96 3.19 -12.67
C THR A 66 -7.16 1.76 -13.21
N GLN A 67 -8.21 1.52 -14.00
CA GLN A 67 -8.47 0.21 -14.63
C GLN A 67 -7.34 -0.22 -15.57
N ALA A 68 -6.76 0.72 -16.30
CA ALA A 68 -5.68 0.45 -17.24
C ALA A 68 -4.31 0.22 -16.56
N LEU A 69 -4.13 0.64 -15.31
CA LEU A 69 -2.80 0.72 -14.68
C LEU A 69 -2.14 -0.65 -14.50
N LEU A 70 -2.84 -1.62 -13.91
CA LEU A 70 -2.27 -2.94 -13.65
C LEU A 70 -2.01 -3.74 -14.96
N PRO A 71 -2.91 -3.75 -15.97
CA PRO A 71 -2.62 -4.31 -17.29
C PRO A 71 -1.40 -3.68 -17.97
N ARG A 72 -1.25 -2.35 -17.90
CA ARG A 72 -0.06 -1.64 -18.41
C ARG A 72 1.21 -2.07 -17.69
N ALA A 73 1.16 -2.25 -16.36
CA ALA A 73 2.29 -2.73 -15.57
C ALA A 73 2.69 -4.15 -15.99
N ALA A 74 1.73 -5.05 -16.15
CA ALA A 74 1.97 -6.42 -16.58
C ALA A 74 2.59 -6.47 -17.98
N ALA A 75 2.07 -5.69 -18.93
CA ALA A 75 2.62 -5.58 -20.28
C ALA A 75 4.06 -5.03 -20.27
N ALA A 76 4.32 -3.94 -19.56
CA ALA A 76 5.62 -3.30 -19.49
C ALA A 76 6.71 -4.17 -18.85
N LEU A 77 6.35 -4.97 -17.83
CA LEU A 77 7.27 -5.90 -17.17
C LEU A 77 7.29 -7.31 -17.81
N GLY A 78 6.50 -7.54 -18.85
CA GLY A 78 6.51 -8.78 -19.64
C GLY A 78 5.90 -9.99 -18.91
N GLY A 79 4.82 -9.78 -18.14
CA GLY A 79 4.05 -10.86 -17.53
C GLY A 79 3.24 -10.43 -16.32
N PRO A 80 2.46 -11.32 -15.70
CA PRO A 80 1.53 -10.97 -14.66
C PRO A 80 2.21 -10.37 -13.43
N ILE A 81 1.53 -9.40 -12.82
CA ILE A 81 1.93 -8.81 -11.53
C ILE A 81 1.63 -9.84 -10.44
N THR A 82 2.62 -10.15 -9.62
CA THR A 82 2.49 -11.10 -8.51
C THR A 82 2.46 -10.42 -7.15
N CYS A 83 2.84 -9.13 -7.07
CA CYS A 83 2.73 -8.33 -5.85
C CYS A 83 2.12 -6.95 -6.19
N LEU A 84 0.97 -6.63 -5.61
CA LEU A 84 0.34 -5.31 -5.69
C LEU A 84 0.44 -4.61 -4.34
N VAL A 85 1.05 -3.42 -4.30
CA VAL A 85 1.07 -2.56 -3.12
C VAL A 85 0.21 -1.33 -3.37
N ASN A 86 -0.98 -1.30 -2.78
CA ASN A 86 -1.89 -0.16 -2.76
C ASN A 86 -1.42 0.85 -1.70
N ASN A 87 -0.45 1.70 -2.08
CA ASN A 87 0.16 2.67 -1.18
C ASN A 87 -0.28 4.12 -1.44
N ALA A 88 -0.62 4.51 -2.67
CA ALA A 88 -1.08 5.86 -2.95
C ALA A 88 -2.25 6.24 -2.03
N SER A 89 -2.20 7.43 -1.46
CA SER A 89 -3.19 7.91 -0.51
C SER A 89 -3.30 9.42 -0.55
N ILE A 90 -4.51 9.93 -0.46
CA ILE A 90 -4.81 11.32 -0.13
C ILE A 90 -5.06 11.38 1.38
N PHE A 91 -4.48 12.37 2.04
CA PHE A 91 -4.60 12.61 3.48
C PHE A 91 -4.81 14.09 3.73
N GLU A 92 -6.05 14.50 3.85
CA GLU A 92 -6.48 15.88 4.03
C GLU A 92 -7.33 15.98 5.31
N ALA A 93 -7.18 17.08 6.05
CA ALA A 93 -7.91 17.25 7.31
C ALA A 93 -9.37 17.61 7.04
N ASP A 94 -10.29 16.86 7.64
CA ASP A 94 -11.71 17.18 7.73
C ASP A 94 -12.33 16.57 9.00
N ASN A 95 -13.55 17.00 9.31
CA ASN A 95 -14.36 16.45 10.38
C ASN A 95 -15.84 16.60 10.01
N ILE A 96 -16.79 16.25 10.90
CA ILE A 96 -18.23 16.30 10.60
C ILE A 96 -18.74 17.69 10.19
N HIS A 97 -18.06 18.76 10.57
CA HIS A 97 -18.46 20.14 10.28
C HIS A 97 -17.76 20.71 9.03
N THR A 98 -16.62 20.17 8.63
CA THR A 98 -15.77 20.71 7.57
C THR A 98 -15.66 19.82 6.35
N ALA A 99 -16.07 18.55 6.44
CA ALA A 99 -16.08 17.63 5.31
C ALA A 99 -16.99 18.17 4.19
N THR A 100 -16.47 18.14 2.96
CA THR A 100 -17.19 18.54 1.75
C THR A 100 -17.40 17.33 0.84
N ALA A 101 -18.28 17.45 -0.14
CA ALA A 101 -18.43 16.44 -1.17
C ALA A 101 -17.07 16.18 -1.89
N GLU A 102 -16.28 17.23 -2.11
CA GLU A 102 -14.97 17.12 -2.75
C GLU A 102 -13.97 16.32 -1.87
N SER A 103 -13.81 16.66 -0.56
CA SER A 103 -12.91 15.92 0.33
C SER A 103 -13.34 14.46 0.45
N TRP A 104 -14.64 14.21 0.54
CA TRP A 104 -15.21 12.87 0.57
C TRP A 104 -14.87 12.06 -0.68
N GLU A 105 -15.18 12.59 -1.87
CA GLU A 105 -14.92 11.89 -3.14
C GLU A 105 -13.43 11.63 -3.36
N ARG A 106 -12.57 12.57 -2.97
CA ARG A 106 -11.11 12.42 -3.07
C ARG A 106 -10.59 11.30 -2.17
N HIS A 107 -11.04 11.24 -0.91
CA HIS A 107 -10.62 10.19 0.01
C HIS A 107 -11.17 8.82 -0.38
N ILE A 108 -12.45 8.72 -0.69
CA ILE A 108 -13.07 7.46 -1.12
C ILE A 108 -12.47 7.01 -2.46
N GLY A 109 -12.31 7.91 -3.41
CA GLY A 109 -11.75 7.62 -4.74
C GLY A 109 -10.34 7.05 -4.67
N SER A 110 -9.43 7.80 -4.01
CA SER A 110 -8.02 7.43 -3.93
C SER A 110 -7.74 6.26 -2.98
N ASN A 111 -8.37 6.26 -1.78
CA ASN A 111 -7.94 5.38 -0.69
C ASN A 111 -8.76 4.09 -0.58
N LEU A 112 -9.92 4.02 -1.25
CA LEU A 112 -10.77 2.83 -1.22
C LEU A 112 -11.11 2.33 -2.63
N ARG A 113 -11.66 3.19 -3.50
CA ARG A 113 -12.12 2.79 -4.82
C ARG A 113 -10.97 2.36 -5.73
N ALA A 114 -9.89 3.13 -5.80
CA ALA A 114 -8.73 2.78 -6.60
C ALA A 114 -8.08 1.44 -6.17
N PRO A 115 -7.80 1.18 -4.87
CA PRO A 115 -7.42 -0.15 -4.41
C PRO A 115 -8.38 -1.27 -4.80
N PHE A 116 -9.69 -1.01 -4.77
CA PHE A 116 -10.70 -1.99 -5.19
C PHE A 116 -10.56 -2.34 -6.67
N VAL A 117 -10.49 -1.35 -7.55
CA VAL A 117 -10.34 -1.51 -9.00
C VAL A 117 -9.03 -2.24 -9.34
N LEU A 118 -7.93 -1.87 -8.68
CA LEU A 118 -6.63 -2.54 -8.87
C LEU A 118 -6.67 -4.01 -8.37
N THR A 119 -7.40 -4.27 -7.29
CA THR A 119 -7.60 -5.63 -6.78
C THR A 119 -8.43 -6.48 -7.77
N GLN A 120 -9.47 -5.90 -8.39
CA GLN A 120 -10.21 -6.56 -9.47
C GLN A 120 -9.31 -6.89 -10.67
N ALA A 121 -8.47 -5.94 -11.09
CA ALA A 121 -7.51 -6.16 -12.18
C ALA A 121 -6.47 -7.23 -11.81
N MET A 122 -6.05 -7.29 -10.54
CA MET A 122 -5.15 -8.36 -10.04
C MET A 122 -5.82 -9.73 -10.11
N ALA A 123 -7.08 -9.85 -9.70
CA ALA A 123 -7.86 -11.08 -9.76
C ALA A 123 -8.07 -11.54 -11.22
N ALA A 124 -8.33 -10.60 -12.14
CA ALA A 124 -8.56 -10.87 -13.54
C ALA A 124 -7.35 -11.46 -14.29
N GLN A 125 -6.14 -11.39 -13.71
CA GLN A 125 -4.95 -12.04 -14.30
C GLN A 125 -5.02 -13.57 -14.23
N GLY A 126 -5.92 -14.17 -13.44
CA GLY A 126 -6.10 -15.61 -13.37
C GLY A 126 -4.91 -16.34 -12.73
N LEU A 127 -4.21 -15.72 -11.78
CA LEU A 127 -3.13 -16.37 -11.03
C LEU A 127 -3.64 -17.66 -10.38
N GLN A 128 -2.83 -18.70 -10.43
CA GLN A 128 -3.13 -19.99 -9.82
C GLN A 128 -2.21 -20.25 -8.63
N ALA A 129 -2.73 -20.89 -7.59
CA ALA A 129 -1.89 -21.40 -6.51
C ALA A 129 -0.97 -22.51 -7.05
N THR A 130 0.23 -22.60 -6.48
CA THR A 130 1.13 -23.73 -6.67
C THR A 130 0.99 -24.69 -5.47
N SER A 131 1.67 -25.83 -5.50
CA SER A 131 1.77 -26.71 -4.35
C SER A 131 3.12 -26.55 -3.65
N ASP A 132 3.11 -26.60 -2.33
CA ASP A 132 4.33 -26.67 -1.54
C ASP A 132 4.85 -28.13 -1.41
N ASN A 133 5.88 -28.34 -0.59
CA ASN A 133 6.50 -29.65 -0.35
C ASN A 133 5.60 -30.62 0.45
N ARG A 134 4.46 -30.15 0.99
CA ARG A 134 3.42 -30.96 1.67
C ARG A 134 2.20 -31.19 0.78
N SER A 135 2.27 -30.78 -0.50
CA SER A 135 1.17 -30.79 -1.44
C SER A 135 0.00 -29.87 -1.04
N GLU A 136 0.25 -28.87 -0.20
CA GLU A 136 -0.73 -27.86 0.17
C GLU A 136 -0.69 -26.67 -0.79
N PRO A 137 -1.84 -25.98 -1.04
CA PRO A 137 -1.87 -24.80 -1.91
C PRO A 137 -1.01 -23.66 -1.37
N ARG A 138 -0.16 -23.11 -2.23
CA ARG A 138 0.65 -21.92 -1.94
C ARG A 138 0.28 -20.80 -2.91
N ALA A 139 -0.14 -19.66 -2.38
CA ALA A 139 -0.48 -18.49 -3.17
C ALA A 139 0.73 -17.99 -3.97
N THR A 140 0.48 -17.61 -5.22
CA THR A 140 1.46 -16.98 -6.12
C THR A 140 1.31 -15.46 -6.19
N GLY A 141 0.17 -14.93 -5.71
CA GLY A 141 -0.12 -13.51 -5.63
C GLY A 141 -0.15 -12.98 -4.20
N LEU A 142 0.24 -11.71 -4.03
CA LEU A 142 0.14 -10.95 -2.78
C LEU A 142 -0.39 -9.54 -3.07
N ILE A 143 -1.40 -9.13 -2.33
CA ILE A 143 -1.85 -7.73 -2.26
C ILE A 143 -1.57 -7.19 -0.87
N VAL A 144 -0.95 -6.02 -0.81
CA VAL A 144 -0.70 -5.28 0.44
C VAL A 144 -1.39 -3.93 0.35
N ASN A 145 -2.33 -3.69 1.24
CA ASN A 145 -3.03 -2.42 1.36
C ASN A 145 -2.40 -1.57 2.46
N MET A 146 -1.95 -0.35 2.11
CA MET A 146 -1.51 0.63 3.11
C MET A 146 -2.75 1.23 3.76
N ILE A 147 -3.05 0.73 4.94
CA ILE A 147 -4.18 1.17 5.77
C ILE A 147 -3.71 2.35 6.64
N ASP A 148 -4.00 2.35 7.88
CA ASP A 148 -3.54 3.29 8.90
C ASP A 148 -3.87 2.67 10.26
N GLN A 149 -3.04 2.84 11.27
CA GLN A 149 -3.32 2.38 12.63
C GLN A 149 -4.62 3.00 13.20
N ARG A 150 -4.99 4.19 12.69
CA ARG A 150 -6.21 4.92 13.05
C ARG A 150 -7.50 4.10 12.94
N VAL A 151 -7.53 3.06 12.10
CA VAL A 151 -8.69 2.15 12.00
C VAL A 151 -8.93 1.35 13.29
N LEU A 152 -7.94 1.27 14.18
CA LEU A 152 -8.03 0.61 15.48
C LEU A 152 -8.30 1.58 16.65
N ASN A 153 -8.07 2.89 16.43
CA ASN A 153 -8.30 3.94 17.43
C ASN A 153 -8.90 5.18 16.76
N LEU A 154 -10.23 5.22 16.68
CA LEU A 154 -10.97 6.23 15.93
C LEU A 154 -10.99 7.57 16.67
N THR A 155 -10.78 8.66 15.90
CA THR A 155 -10.88 10.03 16.38
C THR A 155 -11.85 10.83 15.49
N PRO A 156 -12.37 11.99 15.94
CA PRO A 156 -13.27 12.79 15.13
C PRO A 156 -12.59 13.55 13.97
N GLU A 157 -11.26 13.63 13.97
CA GLU A 157 -10.47 14.28 12.92
C GLU A 157 -10.20 13.31 11.76
N PHE A 158 -9.94 13.87 10.57
CA PHE A 158 -9.69 13.12 9.34
C PHE A 158 -10.81 12.12 9.02
N MET A 159 -12.06 12.57 9.17
CA MET A 159 -13.22 11.68 9.19
C MET A 159 -13.41 10.92 7.87
N SER A 160 -13.45 11.61 6.73
CA SER A 160 -13.66 10.92 5.45
C SER A 160 -12.47 10.04 5.04
N TYR A 161 -11.24 10.45 5.40
CA TYR A 161 -10.05 9.60 5.27
C TYR A 161 -10.18 8.33 6.12
N THR A 162 -10.54 8.47 7.39
CA THR A 162 -10.70 7.33 8.32
C THR A 162 -11.77 6.36 7.82
N ILE A 163 -12.90 6.86 7.32
CA ILE A 163 -13.96 6.04 6.72
C ILE A 163 -13.42 5.26 5.51
N ALA A 164 -12.65 5.93 4.62
CA ALA A 164 -12.02 5.26 3.48
C ALA A 164 -11.05 4.15 3.92
N LYS A 165 -10.22 4.40 4.93
CA LYS A 165 -9.28 3.40 5.46
C LYS A 165 -9.98 2.25 6.20
N MET A 166 -11.08 2.52 6.91
CA MET A 166 -11.96 1.48 7.49
C MET A 166 -12.56 0.61 6.38
N GLY A 167 -13.06 1.22 5.29
CA GLY A 167 -13.52 0.49 4.12
C GLY A 167 -12.43 -0.37 3.49
N LEU A 168 -11.21 0.15 3.37
CA LEU A 168 -10.05 -0.59 2.87
C LEU A 168 -9.67 -1.76 3.78
N TRP A 169 -9.79 -1.60 5.10
CA TRP A 169 -9.60 -2.69 6.07
C TRP A 169 -10.66 -3.79 5.90
N ALA A 170 -11.94 -3.42 5.79
CA ALA A 170 -13.00 -4.38 5.53
C ALA A 170 -12.78 -5.10 4.19
N MET A 171 -12.41 -4.38 3.13
CA MET A 171 -12.09 -4.92 1.82
C MET A 171 -10.90 -5.89 1.87
N THR A 172 -9.86 -5.59 2.64
CA THR A 172 -8.69 -6.47 2.83
C THR A 172 -9.13 -7.87 3.31
N ARG A 173 -10.03 -7.93 4.29
CA ARG A 173 -10.53 -9.19 4.84
C ARG A 173 -11.45 -9.95 3.89
N THR A 174 -12.34 -9.24 3.23
CA THR A 174 -13.30 -9.87 2.29
C THR A 174 -12.62 -10.37 1.02
N THR A 175 -11.66 -9.60 0.48
CA THR A 175 -10.91 -10.03 -0.70
C THR A 175 -9.90 -11.13 -0.39
N ALA A 176 -9.36 -11.19 0.84
CA ALA A 176 -8.54 -12.32 1.28
C ALA A 176 -9.31 -13.65 1.20
N GLN A 177 -10.60 -13.64 1.55
CA GLN A 177 -11.45 -14.82 1.42
C GLN A 177 -11.79 -15.13 -0.04
N ALA A 178 -12.11 -14.10 -0.82
CA ALA A 178 -12.56 -14.27 -2.20
C ALA A 178 -11.47 -14.71 -3.17
N LEU A 179 -10.20 -14.36 -2.90
CA LEU A 179 -9.06 -14.60 -3.79
C LEU A 179 -8.18 -15.78 -3.38
N ALA A 180 -8.47 -16.38 -2.23
CA ALA A 180 -7.79 -17.61 -1.81
C ALA A 180 -8.17 -18.78 -2.75
N PRO A 181 -7.28 -19.77 -2.95
CA PRO A 181 -5.91 -19.86 -2.40
C PRO A 181 -4.83 -19.17 -3.27
N ALA A 182 -5.20 -18.55 -4.39
CA ALA A 182 -4.24 -18.05 -5.39
C ALA A 182 -3.54 -16.75 -4.96
N ILE A 183 -4.26 -15.86 -4.24
CA ILE A 183 -3.78 -14.53 -3.86
C ILE A 183 -4.05 -14.32 -2.37
N ARG A 184 -3.02 -13.90 -1.64
CA ARG A 184 -3.14 -13.43 -0.25
C ARG A 184 -3.33 -11.92 -0.23
N VAL A 185 -4.12 -11.42 0.70
CA VAL A 185 -4.39 -9.99 0.85
C VAL A 185 -4.20 -9.59 2.30
N ASN A 186 -3.30 -8.64 2.57
CA ASN A 186 -3.00 -8.17 3.92
C ASN A 186 -2.91 -6.64 3.96
N GLY A 187 -2.92 -6.06 5.15
CA GLY A 187 -2.81 -4.65 5.40
C GLY A 187 -1.61 -4.29 6.27
N ILE A 188 -0.99 -3.15 5.99
CA ILE A 188 -0.04 -2.48 6.89
C ILE A 188 -0.71 -1.22 7.39
N GLY A 189 -0.73 -1.01 8.70
CA GLY A 189 -1.25 0.17 9.38
C GLY A 189 -0.13 0.98 10.02
N PRO A 190 0.55 1.88 9.30
CA PRO A 190 1.64 2.68 9.87
C PRO A 190 1.16 3.61 10.99
N GLY A 191 2.03 3.84 11.97
CA GLY A 191 1.99 4.98 12.86
C GLY A 191 2.84 6.16 12.35
N PRO A 192 3.32 7.06 13.22
CA PRO A 192 4.05 8.29 12.86
C PRO A 192 5.42 7.97 12.25
N THR A 193 5.44 7.73 10.93
CA THR A 193 6.61 7.27 10.17
C THR A 193 7.38 8.42 9.53
N LEU A 194 6.69 9.33 8.86
CA LEU A 194 7.26 10.46 8.14
C LEU A 194 6.43 11.71 8.40
N GLN A 195 7.10 12.82 8.68
CA GLN A 195 6.45 14.11 8.92
C GLN A 195 5.47 14.47 7.78
N GLY A 196 4.27 14.90 8.16
CA GLY A 196 3.25 15.40 7.25
C GLY A 196 3.62 16.77 6.67
N GLN A 197 3.06 17.14 5.52
CA GLN A 197 3.40 18.41 4.82
C GLN A 197 3.06 19.67 5.64
N HIS A 198 2.07 19.60 6.52
CA HIS A 198 1.59 20.71 7.33
C HIS A 198 1.98 20.59 8.81
N GLN A 199 2.85 19.65 9.14
CA GLN A 199 3.27 19.32 10.49
C GLN A 199 4.62 19.96 10.78
N THR A 200 4.80 20.59 11.93
CA THR A 200 6.12 21.06 12.36
C THR A 200 6.97 19.88 12.84
N GLU A 201 8.29 20.07 12.87
CA GLU A 201 9.23 19.05 13.36
C GLU A 201 8.96 18.70 14.84
N GLU A 202 8.63 19.70 15.66
CA GLU A 202 8.35 19.53 17.08
C GLU A 202 7.07 18.70 17.31
N VAL A 203 6.00 18.97 16.54
CA VAL A 203 4.74 18.22 16.60
C VAL A 203 4.98 16.78 16.19
N PHE A 204 5.68 16.56 15.09
CA PHE A 204 6.01 15.21 14.63
C PHE A 204 6.92 14.46 15.64
N ALA A 205 7.93 15.13 16.20
CA ALA A 205 8.78 14.54 17.22
C ALA A 205 7.98 14.20 18.50
N GLN A 206 6.97 15.01 18.86
CA GLN A 206 6.08 14.72 19.98
C GLN A 206 5.20 13.50 19.69
N GLU A 207 4.57 13.41 18.54
CA GLU A 207 3.77 12.22 18.14
C GLU A 207 4.59 10.94 18.24
N ARG A 208 5.85 10.97 17.78
CA ARG A 208 6.76 9.81 17.89
C ARG A 208 7.05 9.41 19.33
N ARG A 209 7.26 10.40 20.24
CA ARG A 209 7.46 10.13 21.68
C ARG A 209 6.19 9.65 22.36
N ASP A 210 5.06 10.08 21.86
CA ASP A 210 3.76 9.75 22.43
C ASP A 210 3.30 8.31 22.14
N THR A 211 3.99 7.52 21.39
CA THR A 211 3.67 6.08 21.25
C THR A 211 3.96 5.30 22.52
N VAL A 212 3.37 4.11 22.70
CA VAL A 212 3.61 3.26 23.88
C VAL A 212 5.09 2.87 24.02
N LEU A 213 5.79 2.68 22.88
CA LEU A 213 7.23 2.40 22.89
C LEU A 213 8.09 3.67 22.97
N GLU A 214 7.50 4.86 23.13
CA GLU A 214 8.17 6.17 23.17
C GLU A 214 9.10 6.41 21.95
N ARG A 215 8.78 5.76 20.83
CA ARG A 215 9.49 5.87 19.55
C ARG A 215 8.52 5.81 18.38
N GLY A 216 8.78 6.60 17.37
CA GLY A 216 8.05 6.49 16.11
C GLY A 216 8.53 5.33 15.26
N VAL A 217 7.88 5.17 14.13
CA VAL A 217 8.14 4.16 13.11
C VAL A 217 9.15 4.69 12.09
N ASN A 218 9.99 3.84 11.55
CA ASN A 218 10.90 4.16 10.46
C ASN A 218 10.49 3.42 9.18
N LEU A 219 11.11 3.79 8.05
CA LEU A 219 10.85 3.13 6.78
C LEU A 219 11.19 1.64 6.81
N GLU A 220 12.23 1.28 7.57
CA GLU A 220 12.68 -0.09 7.76
C GLU A 220 11.64 -0.96 8.46
N ASP A 221 10.87 -0.41 9.41
CA ASP A 221 9.80 -1.12 10.11
C ASP A 221 8.65 -1.46 9.14
N ILE A 222 8.34 -0.54 8.20
CA ILE A 222 7.34 -0.75 7.15
C ILE A 222 7.80 -1.80 6.15
N THR A 223 9.05 -1.71 5.69
CA THR A 223 9.59 -2.68 4.72
C THR A 223 9.81 -4.06 5.34
N ALA A 224 10.16 -4.14 6.63
CA ALA A 224 10.22 -5.41 7.36
C ALA A 224 8.84 -6.08 7.46
N THR A 225 7.78 -5.29 7.68
CA THR A 225 6.39 -5.79 7.69
C THR A 225 5.98 -6.30 6.30
N LEU A 226 6.34 -5.58 5.22
CA LEU A 226 6.15 -6.07 3.85
C LEU A 226 6.91 -7.39 3.62
N GLY A 227 8.17 -7.47 4.10
CA GLY A 227 8.99 -8.68 4.04
C GLY A 227 8.34 -9.86 4.76
N TYR A 228 7.78 -9.63 5.94
CA TYR A 228 7.04 -10.65 6.66
C TYR A 228 5.87 -11.21 5.83
N PHE A 229 5.10 -10.36 5.17
CA PHE A 229 4.02 -10.83 4.29
C PHE A 229 4.52 -11.59 3.06
N LEU A 230 5.69 -11.26 2.53
CA LEU A 230 6.30 -12.03 1.43
C LEU A 230 6.69 -13.45 1.90
N ASP A 231 7.27 -13.54 3.08
CA ASP A 231 7.91 -14.77 3.58
C ASP A 231 6.96 -15.70 4.37
N ALA A 232 5.80 -15.20 4.83
CA ALA A 232 4.84 -15.93 5.63
C ALA A 232 3.63 -16.43 4.79
N PRO A 233 3.69 -17.60 4.14
CA PRO A 233 2.67 -18.06 3.18
C PRO A 233 1.31 -18.34 3.80
N ALA A 234 1.22 -18.57 5.10
CA ALA A 234 -0.04 -18.85 5.81
C ALA A 234 -0.77 -17.57 6.27
N ILE A 235 -0.23 -16.37 5.99
CA ILE A 235 -0.80 -15.11 6.47
C ILE A 235 -1.63 -14.46 5.37
N THR A 236 -2.93 -14.31 5.63
CA THR A 236 -3.88 -13.55 4.78
C THR A 236 -4.99 -12.93 5.63
N GLY A 237 -5.59 -11.84 5.18
CA GLY A 237 -6.66 -11.13 5.88
C GLY A 237 -6.20 -10.42 7.15
N GLN A 238 -4.90 -10.18 7.34
CA GLN A 238 -4.34 -9.58 8.55
C GLN A 238 -4.01 -8.10 8.36
N LEU A 239 -4.12 -7.34 9.44
CA LEU A 239 -3.57 -5.99 9.59
C LEU A 239 -2.42 -6.06 10.60
N ILE A 240 -1.23 -5.63 10.20
CA ILE A 240 -0.10 -5.43 11.11
C ILE A 240 0.16 -3.93 11.20
N CYS A 241 0.18 -3.42 12.43
CA CYS A 241 0.43 -2.01 12.70
C CYS A 241 1.85 -1.82 13.28
N PRO A 242 2.84 -1.49 12.44
CA PRO A 242 4.10 -0.94 12.90
C PRO A 242 3.87 0.52 13.30
N ASP A 243 3.47 0.77 14.54
CA ASP A 243 3.00 2.07 15.03
C ASP A 243 3.55 2.45 16.42
N GLY A 244 4.48 1.66 16.96
CA GLY A 244 5.00 1.87 18.30
C GLY A 244 3.96 1.67 19.41
N GLY A 245 2.82 1.05 19.11
CA GLY A 245 1.68 0.90 20.02
C GLY A 245 0.77 2.13 20.08
N GLU A 246 0.83 3.02 19.09
CA GLU A 246 -0.02 4.22 19.04
C GLU A 246 -1.51 3.89 19.13
N HIS A 247 -1.96 2.82 18.46
CA HIS A 247 -3.36 2.39 18.48
C HIS A 247 -3.85 1.90 19.86
N LEU A 248 -2.96 1.67 20.82
CA LEU A 248 -3.31 1.24 22.20
C LEU A 248 -3.57 2.42 23.13
N LYS A 249 -3.35 3.66 22.68
CA LYS A 249 -3.59 4.86 23.49
C LYS A 249 -5.07 5.19 23.59
N TRP A 250 -5.45 5.71 24.74
CA TRP A 250 -6.80 6.18 25.09
C TRP A 250 -7.05 7.60 24.64
#